data_ff967168b1a4038a884b384b5991ccb0
#
_entry.id   ff967168b1a4038a884b384b5991ccb0
#
_cell.length_a   1.000
_cell.length_b   1.000
_cell.length_c   1.000
_cell.angle_alpha   90.00
_cell.angle_beta   90.00
_cell.angle_gamma   90.00
#
_symmetry.space_group_name_H-M   'P 1'
#
loop_
_entity.id
_entity.type
_entity.pdbx_description
1 polymer ?
#
loop_
_entity_poly.entity_id
_entity_poly.type
_entity_poly.pdbx_seq_one_letter_code
_entity_poly.pdbx_strand_id
1 'polypeptide(L)'
;MHRLAGFFLSLVILCGSAHAPAVAEDKTLTVFAAASMKNALDDIDAAFTAKTGVKVNASYAASSTLAKQIEQGAPADIFVSADTDWMDYAVGKKTINEPTRVNLLGNSIVLIAPKDSKIDTVTIGAGFDLATLAGDGKIATGDVKAVPVGKYAKAALEKLGAWATAEPKFAMADSVRAALTLVARGEAVLGIVYATDAKVEPGVKIVGTFPADSHPPIIYPVAATSTAKPEANAYLDYLRSSAAKAVLEKYGFTYLIRPTS
;
A
#
# COMPACT_ATOMS: atom_id res chain seq x y z
N MET A 1 85.12 -34.61 34.31
CA MET A 1 84.09 -34.02 35.14
C MET A 1 83.72 -32.62 34.59
N HIS A 2 82.77 -32.57 33.70
CA HIS A 2 82.21 -31.24 33.18
C HIS A 2 80.71 -31.38 33.14
N ARG A 3 80.03 -30.60 33.97
CA ARG A 3 78.56 -30.48 34.00
C ARG A 3 78.10 -29.47 32.96
N LEU A 4 77.32 -29.91 31.95
CA LEU A 4 76.57 -29.01 31.06
C LEU A 4 75.26 -28.67 31.75
N ALA A 5 75.02 -27.40 31.97
CA ALA A 5 73.72 -26.82 32.39
C ALA A 5 72.93 -26.48 31.12
N GLY A 6 71.80 -27.15 30.90
CA GLY A 6 70.88 -26.87 29.82
C GLY A 6 69.89 -25.74 30.23
N PHE A 7 69.85 -24.70 29.43
CA PHE A 7 68.88 -23.57 29.58
C PHE A 7 67.63 -23.91 28.74
N PHE A 8 66.50 -24.15 29.42
CA PHE A 8 65.21 -24.28 28.76
C PHE A 8 64.60 -22.88 28.59
N LEU A 9 64.47 -22.42 27.33
CA LEU A 9 63.80 -21.19 26.96
C LEU A 9 62.33 -21.50 26.70
N SER A 10 61.43 -21.18 27.63
CA SER A 10 60.00 -21.31 27.46
C SER A 10 59.46 -20.18 26.59
N LEU A 11 59.03 -20.50 25.38
CA LEU A 11 58.37 -19.63 24.45
C LEU A 11 56.86 -19.54 24.82
N VAL A 12 56.45 -18.44 25.43
CA VAL A 12 55.02 -18.15 25.70
C VAL A 12 54.44 -17.59 24.43
N ILE A 13 53.62 -18.37 23.72
CA ILE A 13 52.82 -17.95 22.58
C ILE A 13 51.58 -17.22 23.12
N LEU A 14 51.57 -15.90 23.01
CA LEU A 14 50.38 -15.07 23.28
C LEU A 14 49.44 -15.20 22.07
N CYS A 15 48.42 -16.07 22.13
CA CYS A 15 47.31 -16.10 21.19
C CYS A 15 46.42 -14.86 21.39
N GLY A 16 46.71 -13.80 20.65
CA GLY A 16 45.82 -12.65 20.54
C GLY A 16 44.57 -13.05 19.75
N SER A 17 43.43 -13.17 20.45
CA SER A 17 42.13 -13.37 19.82
C SER A 17 41.75 -12.09 19.03
N ALA A 18 42.00 -12.08 17.74
CA ALA A 18 41.49 -11.05 16.84
C ALA A 18 39.98 -11.21 16.77
N HIS A 19 39.23 -10.37 17.49
CA HIS A 19 37.80 -10.22 17.29
C HIS A 19 37.61 -9.52 15.94
N ALA A 20 37.25 -10.26 14.90
CA ALA A 20 36.75 -9.67 13.67
C ALA A 20 35.46 -8.88 14.04
N PRO A 21 35.31 -7.63 13.57
CA PRO A 21 34.06 -6.92 13.77
C PRO A 21 32.95 -7.74 13.11
N ALA A 22 31.93 -8.09 13.87
CA ALA A 22 30.71 -8.68 13.33
C ALA A 22 30.14 -7.65 12.34
N VAL A 23 30.18 -7.98 11.06
CA VAL A 23 29.46 -7.23 10.04
C VAL A 23 28.00 -7.32 10.43
N ALA A 24 27.42 -6.22 10.89
CA ALA A 24 25.99 -6.16 11.16
C ALA A 24 25.28 -6.51 9.85
N GLU A 25 24.58 -7.62 9.82
CA GLU A 25 23.78 -8.03 8.67
C GLU A 25 22.77 -6.90 8.41
N ASP A 26 22.79 -6.32 7.20
CA ASP A 26 21.89 -5.24 6.79
C ASP A 26 20.46 -5.78 6.85
N LYS A 27 19.76 -5.51 7.95
CA LYS A 27 18.38 -5.96 8.14
C LYS A 27 17.48 -5.28 7.13
N THR A 28 16.80 -6.09 6.33
CA THR A 28 15.92 -5.61 5.25
C THR A 28 14.54 -6.23 5.40
N LEU A 29 13.51 -5.40 5.35
CA LEU A 29 12.10 -5.78 5.35
C LEU A 29 11.49 -5.54 3.97
N THR A 30 10.70 -6.49 3.48
CA THR A 30 9.98 -6.36 2.20
C THR A 30 8.50 -6.12 2.46
N VAL A 31 7.98 -4.97 1.97
CA VAL A 31 6.58 -4.56 2.14
C VAL A 31 5.87 -4.61 0.80
N PHE A 32 4.82 -5.41 0.69
CA PHE A 32 3.91 -5.42 -0.45
C PHE A 32 2.66 -4.62 -0.09
N ALA A 33 2.47 -3.48 -0.74
CA ALA A 33 1.39 -2.57 -0.40
C ALA A 33 0.57 -2.10 -1.61
N ALA A 34 -0.72 -1.92 -1.39
CA ALA A 34 -1.61 -1.32 -2.37
C ALA A 34 -1.02 -0.02 -2.93
N ALA A 35 -1.11 0.18 -4.26
CA ALA A 35 -0.48 1.29 -4.97
C ALA A 35 -0.85 2.68 -4.41
N SER A 36 -2.05 2.84 -3.86
CA SER A 36 -2.52 4.07 -3.21
C SER A 36 -1.72 4.45 -1.95
N MET A 37 -1.01 3.48 -1.34
CA MET A 37 -0.21 3.70 -0.14
C MET A 37 1.15 4.35 -0.41
N LYS A 38 1.61 4.36 -1.68
CA LYS A 38 3.00 4.67 -2.03
C LYS A 38 3.55 5.92 -1.33
N ASN A 39 2.91 7.08 -1.49
CA ASN A 39 3.47 8.34 -0.96
C ASN A 39 3.53 8.35 0.57
N ALA A 40 2.52 7.78 1.24
CA ALA A 40 2.48 7.73 2.69
C ALA A 40 3.50 6.72 3.25
N LEU A 41 3.62 5.54 2.62
CA LEU A 41 4.58 4.53 3.05
C LEU A 41 6.02 4.92 2.73
N ASP A 42 6.30 5.61 1.63
CA ASP A 42 7.65 6.12 1.35
C ASP A 42 8.15 7.03 2.50
N ASP A 43 7.29 7.95 3.02
CA ASP A 43 7.61 8.80 4.18
C ASP A 43 7.78 7.96 5.47
N ILE A 44 6.90 6.99 5.70
CA ILE A 44 6.90 6.11 6.86
C ILE A 44 8.13 5.21 6.86
N ASP A 45 8.46 4.60 5.73
CA ASP A 45 9.59 3.68 5.56
C ASP A 45 10.93 4.39 5.79
N ALA A 46 11.04 5.62 5.30
CA ALA A 46 12.21 6.47 5.57
C ALA A 46 12.37 6.76 7.07
N ALA A 47 11.26 7.13 7.74
CA ALA A 47 11.27 7.43 9.17
C ALA A 47 11.51 6.17 10.02
N PHE A 48 10.94 5.03 9.65
CA PHE A 48 11.18 3.73 10.29
C PHE A 48 12.66 3.31 10.16
N THR A 49 13.21 3.41 8.95
CA THR A 49 14.62 3.10 8.70
C THR A 49 15.54 4.00 9.51
N ALA A 50 15.28 5.31 9.57
CA ALA A 50 16.06 6.25 10.37
C ALA A 50 16.02 5.91 11.87
N LYS A 51 14.87 5.41 12.37
CA LYS A 51 14.69 5.07 13.79
C LYS A 51 15.32 3.73 14.17
N THR A 52 15.30 2.74 13.26
CA THR A 52 15.60 1.34 13.61
C THR A 52 16.85 0.78 12.93
N GLY A 53 17.34 1.42 11.88
CA GLY A 53 18.38 0.88 10.99
C GLY A 53 17.90 -0.22 10.06
N VAL A 54 16.63 -0.64 10.12
CA VAL A 54 16.05 -1.66 9.22
C VAL A 54 15.66 -0.99 7.90
N LYS A 55 16.24 -1.44 6.79
CA LYS A 55 15.87 -0.96 5.46
C LYS A 55 14.53 -1.54 5.03
N VAL A 56 13.67 -0.72 4.43
CA VAL A 56 12.39 -1.17 3.88
C VAL A 56 12.44 -1.14 2.36
N ASN A 57 12.15 -2.27 1.74
CA ASN A 57 11.96 -2.41 0.30
C ASN A 57 10.46 -2.56 0.03
N ALA A 58 9.79 -1.48 -0.40
CA ALA A 58 8.38 -1.50 -0.70
C ALA A 58 8.11 -1.80 -2.19
N SER A 59 7.12 -2.66 -2.45
CA SER A 59 6.58 -2.94 -3.78
C SER A 59 5.12 -2.54 -3.81
N TYR A 60 4.76 -1.70 -4.80
CA TYR A 60 3.44 -1.12 -4.92
C TYR A 60 2.72 -1.60 -6.18
N ALA A 61 1.57 -2.25 -6.00
CA ALA A 61 0.70 -2.71 -7.09
C ALA A 61 -0.75 -2.82 -6.61
N ALA A 62 -1.64 -3.33 -7.46
CA ALA A 62 -2.97 -3.69 -6.98
C ALA A 62 -2.90 -4.80 -5.93
N SER A 63 -3.76 -4.75 -4.92
CA SER A 63 -3.80 -5.76 -3.85
C SER A 63 -4.02 -7.17 -4.40
N SER A 64 -4.79 -7.30 -5.48
CA SER A 64 -5.00 -8.55 -6.21
C SER A 64 -3.70 -9.16 -6.76
N THR A 65 -2.87 -8.34 -7.37
CA THR A 65 -1.57 -8.74 -7.92
C THR A 65 -0.63 -9.17 -6.81
N LEU A 66 -0.54 -8.36 -5.75
CA LEU A 66 0.35 -8.63 -4.62
C LEU A 66 -0.05 -9.90 -3.85
N ALA A 67 -1.36 -10.09 -3.59
CA ALA A 67 -1.85 -11.29 -2.93
C ALA A 67 -1.50 -12.57 -3.70
N LYS A 68 -1.64 -12.52 -5.04
CA LYS A 68 -1.27 -13.65 -5.90
C LYS A 68 0.24 -13.87 -5.97
N GLN A 69 1.05 -12.83 -5.95
CA GLN A 69 2.51 -12.95 -5.87
C GLN A 69 2.94 -13.60 -4.55
N ILE A 70 2.32 -13.21 -3.43
CA ILE A 70 2.59 -13.83 -2.11
C ILE A 70 2.17 -15.30 -2.13
N GLU A 71 1.01 -15.65 -2.71
CA GLU A 71 0.59 -17.05 -2.89
C GLU A 71 1.61 -17.86 -3.71
N GLN A 72 2.26 -17.24 -4.69
CA GLN A 72 3.30 -17.84 -5.52
C GLN A 72 4.68 -17.87 -4.86
N GLY A 73 4.79 -17.46 -3.59
CA GLY A 73 6.03 -17.52 -2.82
C GLY A 73 6.92 -16.27 -2.93
N ALA A 74 6.40 -15.13 -3.40
CA ALA A 74 7.16 -13.89 -3.36
C ALA A 74 7.52 -13.52 -1.91
N PRO A 75 8.78 -13.11 -1.63
CA PRO A 75 9.31 -12.95 -0.28
C PRO A 75 8.86 -11.64 0.37
N ALA A 76 7.56 -11.47 0.55
CA ALA A 76 6.99 -10.33 1.28
C ALA A 76 6.96 -10.63 2.78
N ASP A 77 7.35 -9.65 3.59
CA ASP A 77 7.26 -9.72 5.05
C ASP A 77 5.94 -9.10 5.54
N ILE A 78 5.49 -8.02 4.87
CA ILE A 78 4.26 -7.29 5.19
C ILE A 78 3.37 -7.23 3.96
N PHE A 79 2.07 -7.41 4.14
CA PHE A 79 1.05 -7.17 3.14
C PHE A 79 0.07 -6.09 3.61
N VAL A 80 -0.13 -5.05 2.78
CA VAL A 80 -1.12 -3.99 2.99
C VAL A 80 -2.09 -4.01 1.82
N SER A 81 -3.33 -4.41 2.06
CA SER A 81 -4.38 -4.45 1.04
C SER A 81 -5.26 -3.19 1.09
N ALA A 82 -5.84 -2.80 -0.05
CA ALA A 82 -6.82 -1.72 -0.16
C ALA A 82 -8.29 -2.22 -0.08
N ASP A 83 -8.49 -3.49 0.19
CA ASP A 83 -9.77 -4.08 0.55
C ASP A 83 -9.57 -5.28 1.48
N THR A 84 -10.64 -5.69 2.13
CA THR A 84 -10.64 -6.88 2.99
C THR A 84 -10.61 -8.17 2.19
N ASP A 85 -11.19 -8.20 0.99
CA ASP A 85 -11.35 -9.42 0.19
C ASP A 85 -9.99 -10.03 -0.19
N TRP A 86 -9.00 -9.20 -0.61
CA TRP A 86 -7.68 -9.70 -0.95
C TRP A 86 -6.85 -10.08 0.27
N MET A 87 -7.11 -9.45 1.43
CA MET A 87 -6.54 -9.92 2.70
C MET A 87 -7.16 -11.26 3.10
N ASP A 88 -8.49 -11.41 2.99
CA ASP A 88 -9.20 -12.67 3.26
C ASP A 88 -8.76 -13.79 2.32
N TYR A 89 -8.54 -13.46 1.03
CA TYR A 89 -7.94 -14.38 0.07
C TYR A 89 -6.58 -14.88 0.56
N ALA A 90 -5.68 -13.98 0.95
CA ALA A 90 -4.34 -14.32 1.41
C ALA A 90 -4.36 -15.15 2.71
N VAL A 91 -5.29 -14.85 3.64
CA VAL A 91 -5.55 -15.67 4.84
C VAL A 91 -6.02 -17.07 4.44
N GLY A 92 -6.99 -17.18 3.52
CA GLY A 92 -7.49 -18.47 3.02
C GLY A 92 -6.42 -19.31 2.33
N LYS A 93 -5.40 -18.67 1.75
CA LYS A 93 -4.20 -19.31 1.18
C LYS A 93 -3.12 -19.63 2.22
N LYS A 94 -3.36 -19.29 3.49
CA LYS A 94 -2.42 -19.49 4.61
C LYS A 94 -1.07 -18.77 4.42
N THR A 95 -1.08 -17.67 3.69
CA THR A 95 0.11 -16.85 3.42
C THR A 95 0.24 -15.67 4.39
N ILE A 96 -0.73 -15.49 5.29
CA ILE A 96 -0.77 -14.43 6.29
C ILE A 96 -0.66 -15.01 7.70
N ASN A 97 0.11 -14.35 8.56
CA ASN A 97 0.07 -14.54 10.00
C ASN A 97 -1.16 -13.80 10.56
N GLU A 98 -2.32 -14.46 10.54
CA GLU A 98 -3.62 -13.86 10.83
C GLU A 98 -3.69 -13.11 12.17
N PRO A 99 -3.09 -13.59 13.28
CA PRO A 99 -3.05 -12.84 14.55
C PRO A 99 -2.46 -11.44 14.46
N THR A 100 -1.67 -11.13 13.43
CA THR A 100 -1.07 -9.81 13.21
C THR A 100 -1.95 -8.86 12.41
N ARG A 101 -3.07 -9.35 11.86
CA ARG A 101 -3.96 -8.57 11.00
C ARG A 101 -4.66 -7.45 11.78
N VAL A 102 -4.60 -6.24 11.22
CA VAL A 102 -5.28 -5.05 11.75
C VAL A 102 -5.95 -4.29 10.61
N ASN A 103 -7.19 -3.89 10.77
CA ASN A 103 -7.87 -2.94 9.88
C ASN A 103 -7.38 -1.53 10.22
N LEU A 104 -6.35 -1.09 9.52
CA LEU A 104 -5.56 0.08 9.91
C LEU A 104 -6.18 1.40 9.43
N LEU A 105 -6.63 1.45 8.16
CA LEU A 105 -7.05 2.69 7.51
C LEU A 105 -8.40 2.56 6.82
N GLY A 106 -9.06 3.72 6.70
CA GLY A 106 -10.19 3.95 5.82
C GLY A 106 -9.83 4.93 4.70
N ASN A 107 -10.66 4.96 3.66
CA ASN A 107 -10.54 5.87 2.53
C ASN A 107 -11.91 6.20 1.94
N SER A 108 -11.96 7.03 0.90
CA SER A 108 -13.14 7.29 0.08
C SER A 108 -12.77 7.24 -1.40
N ILE A 109 -13.76 7.01 -2.28
CA ILE A 109 -13.60 7.13 -3.71
C ILE A 109 -14.16 8.45 -4.21
N VAL A 110 -13.47 9.02 -5.20
CA VAL A 110 -13.80 10.32 -5.80
C VAL A 110 -13.80 10.19 -7.33
N LEU A 111 -14.62 11.03 -7.95
CA LEU A 111 -14.57 11.27 -9.38
C LEU A 111 -13.57 12.40 -9.64
N ILE A 112 -12.63 12.13 -10.54
CA ILE A 112 -11.60 13.08 -10.95
C ILE A 112 -11.71 13.40 -12.44
N ALA A 113 -11.21 14.57 -12.82
CA ALA A 113 -10.99 14.98 -14.18
C ALA A 113 -9.58 15.56 -14.35
N PRO A 114 -9.02 15.69 -15.56
CA PRO A 114 -7.80 16.45 -15.80
C PRO A 114 -7.87 17.84 -15.18
N LYS A 115 -6.74 18.36 -14.72
CA LYS A 115 -6.66 19.68 -14.04
C LYS A 115 -7.34 20.78 -14.82
N ASP A 116 -7.14 20.79 -16.16
CA ASP A 116 -7.64 21.84 -17.06
C ASP A 116 -9.02 21.51 -17.67
N SER A 117 -9.66 20.43 -17.22
CA SER A 117 -11.00 20.05 -17.67
C SER A 117 -12.02 21.15 -17.41
N LYS A 118 -12.99 21.30 -18.32
CA LYS A 118 -14.14 22.21 -18.15
C LYS A 118 -15.27 21.63 -17.30
N ILE A 119 -15.14 20.35 -16.89
CA ILE A 119 -16.12 19.71 -16.02
C ILE A 119 -16.05 20.37 -14.64
N ASP A 120 -17.18 20.95 -14.21
CA ASP A 120 -17.35 21.54 -12.89
C ASP A 120 -17.62 20.47 -11.83
N THR A 121 -17.70 20.89 -10.58
CA THR A 121 -18.10 20.02 -9.47
C THR A 121 -19.52 19.49 -9.71
N VAL A 122 -19.68 18.17 -9.56
CA VAL A 122 -20.96 17.48 -9.72
C VAL A 122 -21.38 16.82 -8.40
N THR A 123 -22.70 16.79 -8.18
CA THR A 123 -23.27 16.02 -7.07
C THR A 123 -23.48 14.59 -7.53
N ILE A 124 -22.84 13.64 -6.84
CA ILE A 124 -23.00 12.21 -7.08
C ILE A 124 -24.09 11.67 -6.15
N GLY A 125 -25.15 11.12 -6.70
CA GLY A 125 -26.29 10.61 -5.96
C GLY A 125 -27.30 9.91 -6.87
N ALA A 126 -28.55 9.76 -6.41
CA ALA A 126 -29.62 9.18 -7.23
C ALA A 126 -29.79 9.94 -8.53
N GLY A 127 -29.83 9.23 -9.65
CA GLY A 127 -29.95 9.83 -10.99
C GLY A 127 -28.66 10.39 -11.57
N PHE A 128 -27.51 10.14 -10.93
CA PHE A 128 -26.21 10.55 -11.48
C PHE A 128 -25.91 9.83 -12.80
N ASP A 129 -25.75 10.59 -13.86
CA ASP A 129 -25.45 10.06 -15.20
C ASP A 129 -23.98 10.29 -15.57
N LEU A 130 -23.16 9.30 -15.19
CA LEU A 130 -21.73 9.30 -15.48
C LEU A 130 -21.44 9.17 -16.97
N ALA A 131 -22.29 8.43 -17.71
CA ALA A 131 -22.09 8.23 -19.14
C ALA A 131 -22.27 9.51 -19.94
N THR A 132 -23.30 10.30 -19.64
CA THR A 132 -23.53 11.62 -20.25
C THR A 132 -22.42 12.60 -19.85
N LEU A 133 -21.99 12.59 -18.59
CA LEU A 133 -20.90 13.46 -18.13
C LEU A 133 -19.57 13.18 -18.85
N ALA A 134 -19.29 11.92 -19.19
CA ALA A 134 -18.08 11.52 -19.93
C ALA A 134 -18.16 11.87 -21.44
N GLY A 135 -19.33 12.14 -21.99
CA GLY A 135 -19.51 12.33 -23.44
C GLY A 135 -18.93 11.17 -24.24
N ASP A 136 -18.12 11.45 -25.24
CA ASP A 136 -17.46 10.41 -26.05
C ASP A 136 -16.14 9.90 -25.42
N GLY A 137 -15.74 10.47 -24.28
CA GLY A 137 -14.48 10.12 -23.62
C GLY A 137 -14.51 8.84 -22.81
N LYS A 138 -13.34 8.41 -22.34
CA LYS A 138 -13.16 7.26 -21.45
C LYS A 138 -13.16 7.65 -19.98
N ILE A 139 -13.57 6.71 -19.15
CA ILE A 139 -13.56 6.81 -17.68
C ILE A 139 -12.54 5.79 -17.17
N ALA A 140 -11.48 6.28 -16.51
CA ALA A 140 -10.44 5.40 -15.98
C ALA A 140 -10.78 4.92 -14.56
N THR A 141 -10.54 3.63 -14.29
CA THR A 141 -10.50 3.08 -12.93
C THR A 141 -9.69 1.78 -12.93
N GLY A 142 -9.46 1.17 -11.78
CA GLY A 142 -8.89 -0.18 -11.74
C GLY A 142 -9.83 -1.22 -12.33
N ASP A 143 -9.29 -2.38 -12.76
CA ASP A 143 -10.12 -3.49 -13.24
C ASP A 143 -11.20 -3.83 -12.19
N VAL A 144 -12.45 -3.76 -12.61
CA VAL A 144 -13.61 -3.89 -11.71
C VAL A 144 -13.83 -5.31 -11.19
N LYS A 145 -13.14 -6.31 -11.74
CA LYS A 145 -13.20 -7.70 -11.29
C LYS A 145 -12.16 -8.03 -10.22
N ALA A 146 -11.06 -7.29 -10.21
CA ALA A 146 -9.90 -7.64 -9.39
C ALA A 146 -9.32 -6.48 -8.57
N VAL A 147 -9.16 -5.29 -9.15
CA VAL A 147 -8.50 -4.16 -8.48
C VAL A 147 -9.47 -3.51 -7.47
N PRO A 148 -9.07 -3.32 -6.20
CA PRO A 148 -9.97 -2.83 -5.16
C PRO A 148 -10.77 -1.57 -5.53
N VAL A 149 -10.11 -0.51 -6.03
CA VAL A 149 -10.80 0.72 -6.42
C VAL A 149 -11.85 0.49 -7.50
N GLY A 150 -11.58 -0.41 -8.46
CA GLY A 150 -12.53 -0.79 -9.51
C GLY A 150 -13.75 -1.52 -8.95
N LYS A 151 -13.54 -2.43 -7.98
CA LYS A 151 -14.64 -3.11 -7.28
C LYS A 151 -15.54 -2.12 -6.54
N TYR A 152 -14.95 -1.16 -5.81
CA TYR A 152 -15.70 -0.11 -5.12
C TYR A 152 -16.42 0.82 -6.11
N ALA A 153 -15.77 1.21 -7.20
CA ALA A 153 -16.37 2.04 -8.25
C ALA A 153 -17.59 1.36 -8.87
N LYS A 154 -17.46 0.08 -9.23
CA LYS A 154 -18.58 -0.70 -9.76
C LYS A 154 -19.73 -0.80 -8.77
N ALA A 155 -19.46 -1.19 -7.52
CA ALA A 155 -20.48 -1.29 -6.48
C ALA A 155 -21.24 0.02 -6.27
N ALA A 156 -20.51 1.15 -6.23
CA ALA A 156 -21.10 2.48 -6.09
C ALA A 156 -22.03 2.81 -7.28
N LEU A 157 -21.55 2.60 -8.49
CA LEU A 157 -22.32 2.89 -9.71
C LEU A 157 -23.51 1.96 -9.89
N GLU A 158 -23.42 0.69 -9.50
CA GLU A 158 -24.55 -0.23 -9.49
C GLU A 158 -25.64 0.24 -8.51
N LYS A 159 -25.26 0.61 -7.30
CA LYS A 159 -26.19 1.12 -6.29
C LYS A 159 -26.87 2.43 -6.73
N LEU A 160 -26.14 3.30 -7.45
CA LEU A 160 -26.64 4.56 -7.97
C LEU A 160 -27.43 4.41 -9.30
N GLY A 161 -27.48 3.19 -9.87
CA GLY A 161 -28.12 2.93 -11.14
C GLY A 161 -27.38 3.45 -12.37
N ALA A 162 -26.11 3.82 -12.22
CA ALA A 162 -25.29 4.43 -13.27
C ALA A 162 -24.33 3.45 -13.98
N TRP A 163 -24.19 2.21 -13.50
CA TRP A 163 -23.21 1.26 -14.02
C TRP A 163 -23.48 0.85 -15.46
N ALA A 164 -24.69 0.39 -15.77
CA ALA A 164 -25.01 -0.20 -17.08
C ALA A 164 -24.76 0.75 -18.27
N THR A 165 -25.04 2.04 -18.09
CA THR A 165 -24.81 3.07 -19.12
C THR A 165 -23.36 3.47 -19.24
N ALA A 166 -22.62 3.46 -18.11
CA ALA A 166 -21.21 3.87 -18.06
C ALA A 166 -20.23 2.75 -18.42
N GLU A 167 -20.58 1.48 -18.19
CA GLU A 167 -19.69 0.32 -18.38
C GLU A 167 -18.92 0.31 -19.72
N PRO A 168 -19.53 0.58 -20.89
CA PRO A 168 -18.81 0.57 -22.17
C PRO A 168 -17.74 1.66 -22.31
N LYS A 169 -17.77 2.66 -21.44
CA LYS A 169 -16.84 3.80 -21.46
C LYS A 169 -15.62 3.58 -20.59
N PHE A 170 -15.60 2.53 -19.75
CA PHE A 170 -14.47 2.32 -18.85
C PHE A 170 -13.20 1.90 -19.58
N ALA A 171 -12.10 2.58 -19.21
CA ALA A 171 -10.72 2.15 -19.42
C ALA A 171 -10.21 1.54 -18.12
N MET A 172 -10.14 0.22 -18.06
CA MET A 172 -9.74 -0.52 -16.87
C MET A 172 -8.22 -0.66 -16.81
N ALA A 173 -7.63 -0.23 -15.71
CA ALA A 173 -6.19 -0.23 -15.48
C ALA A 173 -5.77 -1.30 -14.46
N ASP A 174 -4.49 -1.68 -14.49
CA ASP A 174 -3.93 -2.70 -13.59
C ASP A 174 -3.82 -2.24 -12.13
N SER A 175 -3.92 -0.94 -11.86
CA SER A 175 -3.91 -0.37 -10.51
C SER A 175 -4.60 0.99 -10.49
N VAL A 176 -4.93 1.49 -9.29
CA VAL A 176 -5.47 2.85 -9.12
C VAL A 176 -4.51 3.93 -9.62
N ARG A 177 -3.19 3.75 -9.46
CA ARG A 177 -2.19 4.73 -9.93
C ARG A 177 -2.05 4.73 -11.44
N ALA A 178 -2.22 3.59 -12.10
CA ALA A 178 -2.31 3.54 -13.56
C ALA A 178 -3.56 4.26 -14.07
N ALA A 179 -4.72 4.06 -13.43
CA ALA A 179 -5.95 4.78 -13.76
C ALA A 179 -5.81 6.30 -13.54
N LEU A 180 -5.22 6.72 -12.41
CA LEU A 180 -4.92 8.11 -12.12
C LEU A 180 -4.05 8.77 -13.21
N THR A 181 -3.02 8.04 -13.66
CA THR A 181 -2.12 8.52 -14.73
C THR A 181 -2.83 8.74 -16.05
N LEU A 182 -3.80 7.88 -16.44
CA LEU A 182 -4.60 8.07 -17.66
C LEU A 182 -5.37 9.39 -17.61
N VAL A 183 -5.93 9.74 -16.45
CA VAL A 183 -6.64 11.02 -16.28
C VAL A 183 -5.66 12.19 -16.25
N ALA A 184 -4.58 12.10 -15.52
CA ALA A 184 -3.58 13.17 -15.41
C ALA A 184 -2.95 13.54 -16.78
N ARG A 185 -2.87 12.56 -17.70
CA ARG A 185 -2.38 12.78 -19.07
C ARG A 185 -3.48 13.18 -20.07
N GLY A 186 -4.74 13.26 -19.64
CA GLY A 186 -5.86 13.53 -20.53
C GLY A 186 -6.26 12.39 -21.47
N GLU A 187 -5.73 11.18 -21.24
CA GLU A 187 -6.10 9.96 -21.99
C GLU A 187 -7.48 9.43 -21.58
N ALA A 188 -7.94 9.79 -20.39
CA ALA A 188 -9.31 9.62 -19.92
C ALA A 188 -9.87 10.97 -19.45
N VAL A 189 -11.13 11.26 -19.81
CA VAL A 189 -11.78 12.54 -19.45
C VAL A 189 -12.24 12.56 -18.00
N LEU A 190 -12.48 11.40 -17.43
CA LEU A 190 -12.86 11.19 -16.03
C LEU A 190 -12.14 9.97 -15.46
N GLY A 191 -12.08 9.88 -14.14
CA GLY A 191 -11.62 8.67 -13.47
C GLY A 191 -12.23 8.52 -12.09
N ILE A 192 -12.29 7.27 -11.61
CA ILE A 192 -12.69 6.96 -10.24
C ILE A 192 -11.47 6.37 -9.54
N VAL A 193 -10.98 7.11 -8.54
CA VAL A 193 -9.78 6.80 -7.76
C VAL A 193 -10.05 7.04 -6.28
N TYR A 194 -9.09 6.73 -5.40
CA TYR A 194 -9.22 7.12 -4.00
C TYR A 194 -8.94 8.62 -3.81
N ALA A 195 -9.56 9.23 -2.82
CA ALA A 195 -9.34 10.63 -2.46
C ALA A 195 -7.85 10.90 -2.15
N THR A 196 -7.17 9.93 -1.54
CA THR A 196 -5.74 9.99 -1.24
C THR A 196 -4.86 10.02 -2.49
N ASP A 197 -5.26 9.33 -3.57
CA ASP A 197 -4.56 9.37 -4.85
C ASP A 197 -4.73 10.72 -5.55
N ALA A 198 -5.96 11.24 -5.57
CA ALA A 198 -6.25 12.55 -6.15
C ALA A 198 -5.52 13.68 -5.43
N LYS A 199 -5.34 13.56 -4.10
CA LYS A 199 -4.65 14.55 -3.27
C LYS A 199 -3.18 14.75 -3.63
N VAL A 200 -2.51 13.71 -4.11
CA VAL A 200 -1.07 13.74 -4.38
C VAL A 200 -0.74 13.92 -5.87
N GLU A 201 -1.75 14.01 -6.75
CA GLU A 201 -1.55 14.15 -8.20
C GLU A 201 -2.00 15.53 -8.67
N PRO A 202 -1.05 16.45 -8.94
CA PRO A 202 -1.38 17.83 -9.35
C PRO A 202 -2.01 17.91 -10.75
N GLY A 203 -1.90 16.88 -11.56
CA GLY A 203 -2.45 16.79 -12.93
C GLY A 203 -3.96 16.57 -12.97
N VAL A 204 -4.60 16.34 -11.82
CA VAL A 204 -6.04 16.10 -11.75
C VAL A 204 -6.74 17.05 -10.76
N LYS A 205 -8.06 17.13 -10.87
CA LYS A 205 -8.94 17.75 -9.87
C LYS A 205 -10.08 16.82 -9.50
N ILE A 206 -10.51 16.88 -8.25
CA ILE A 206 -11.72 16.19 -7.80
C ILE A 206 -12.93 16.99 -8.30
N VAL A 207 -13.84 16.32 -8.99
CA VAL A 207 -15.10 16.90 -9.49
C VAL A 207 -16.32 16.34 -8.77
N GLY A 208 -16.18 15.25 -7.99
CA GLY A 208 -17.27 14.71 -7.17
C GLY A 208 -16.75 13.70 -6.16
N THR A 209 -17.49 13.51 -5.07
CA THR A 209 -17.23 12.47 -4.06
C THR A 209 -18.39 11.51 -4.02
N PHE A 210 -18.11 10.21 -4.06
CA PHE A 210 -19.15 9.19 -3.97
C PHE A 210 -19.70 9.12 -2.54
N PRO A 211 -21.03 8.99 -2.37
CA PRO A 211 -21.64 8.80 -1.06
C PRO A 211 -21.05 7.57 -0.36
N ALA A 212 -20.73 7.69 0.93
CA ALA A 212 -20.10 6.61 1.69
C ALA A 212 -20.98 5.34 1.77
N ASP A 213 -22.29 5.52 1.66
CA ASP A 213 -23.27 4.43 1.63
C ASP A 213 -23.46 3.83 0.23
N SER A 214 -22.84 4.39 -0.83
CA SER A 214 -22.97 3.86 -2.20
C SER A 214 -22.14 2.59 -2.43
N HIS A 215 -21.20 2.27 -1.57
CA HIS A 215 -20.29 1.12 -1.67
C HIS A 215 -19.98 0.55 -0.28
N PRO A 216 -19.43 -0.68 -0.18
CA PRO A 216 -18.92 -1.19 1.10
C PRO A 216 -17.85 -0.26 1.68
N PRO A 217 -17.68 -0.21 3.03
CA PRO A 217 -16.62 0.55 3.67
C PRO A 217 -15.24 0.21 3.07
N ILE A 218 -14.48 1.24 2.72
CA ILE A 218 -13.12 1.06 2.20
C ILE A 218 -12.17 0.89 3.37
N ILE A 219 -11.65 -0.31 3.54
CA ILE A 219 -10.77 -0.70 4.64
C ILE A 219 -9.43 -1.16 4.08
N TYR A 220 -8.35 -0.70 4.68
CA TYR A 220 -6.99 -1.15 4.40
C TYR A 220 -6.50 -2.02 5.57
N PRO A 221 -6.62 -3.33 5.47
CA PRO A 221 -5.98 -4.23 6.42
C PRO A 221 -4.48 -4.34 6.16
N VAL A 222 -3.70 -4.48 7.22
CA VAL A 222 -2.28 -4.79 7.21
C VAL A 222 -2.02 -6.04 8.03
N ALA A 223 -1.08 -6.87 7.60
CA ALA A 223 -0.62 -8.04 8.34
C ALA A 223 0.81 -8.44 7.97
N ALA A 224 1.49 -9.17 8.84
CA ALA A 224 2.68 -9.92 8.49
C ALA A 224 2.30 -11.13 7.64
N THR A 225 3.18 -11.53 6.72
CA THR A 225 3.03 -12.80 6.00
C THR A 225 3.39 -13.98 6.91
N SER A 226 3.05 -15.20 6.50
CA SER A 226 3.40 -16.42 7.25
C SER A 226 4.91 -16.72 7.25
N THR A 227 5.67 -16.10 6.36
CA THR A 227 7.13 -16.25 6.20
C THR A 227 7.88 -14.99 6.61
N ALA A 228 7.21 -14.04 7.25
CA ALA A 228 7.78 -12.76 7.63
C ALA A 228 8.96 -12.90 8.59
N LYS A 229 9.95 -12.05 8.40
CA LYS A 229 11.09 -11.90 9.32
C LYS A 229 10.64 -11.29 10.66
N PRO A 230 11.40 -11.50 11.75
CA PRO A 230 11.06 -10.94 13.08
C PRO A 230 10.87 -9.41 13.09
N GLU A 231 11.58 -8.69 12.24
CA GLU A 231 11.50 -7.23 12.07
C GLU A 231 10.11 -6.75 11.63
N ALA A 232 9.30 -7.62 11.03
CA ALA A 232 7.92 -7.33 10.62
C ALA A 232 7.05 -6.86 11.80
N ASN A 233 7.25 -7.41 13.00
CA ASN A 233 6.50 -7.00 14.19
C ASN A 233 6.81 -5.55 14.57
N ALA A 234 8.08 -5.15 14.55
CA ALA A 234 8.48 -3.77 14.84
C ALA A 234 7.91 -2.78 13.81
N TYR A 235 7.81 -3.19 12.54
CA TYR A 235 7.20 -2.37 11.50
C TYR A 235 5.67 -2.23 11.68
N LEU A 236 4.98 -3.33 12.01
CA LEU A 236 3.54 -3.29 12.33
C LEU A 236 3.26 -2.40 13.56
N ASP A 237 4.11 -2.47 14.60
CA ASP A 237 4.02 -1.60 15.76
C ASP A 237 4.26 -0.14 15.37
N TYR A 238 5.22 0.13 14.49
CA TYR A 238 5.46 1.47 13.99
C TYR A 238 4.27 2.02 13.19
N LEU A 239 3.66 1.21 12.32
CA LEU A 239 2.43 1.59 11.58
C LEU A 239 1.27 1.94 12.53
N ARG A 240 1.24 1.35 13.73
CA ARG A 240 0.21 1.62 14.77
C ARG A 240 0.56 2.80 15.68
N SER A 241 1.72 3.43 15.50
CA SER A 241 2.18 4.54 16.34
C SER A 241 1.52 5.88 15.97
N SER A 242 1.55 6.83 16.90
CA SER A 242 1.11 8.21 16.68
C SER A 242 1.90 8.91 15.56
N ALA A 243 3.18 8.56 15.36
CA ALA A 243 4.01 9.12 14.30
C ALA A 243 3.52 8.67 12.91
N ALA A 244 3.27 7.38 12.73
CA ALA A 244 2.73 6.86 11.46
C ALA A 244 1.31 7.38 11.21
N LYS A 245 0.46 7.46 12.25
CA LYS A 245 -0.87 8.06 12.15
C LYS A 245 -0.81 9.47 11.56
N ALA A 246 0.06 10.33 12.08
CA ALA A 246 0.19 11.71 11.60
C ALA A 246 0.55 11.78 10.10
N VAL A 247 1.43 10.88 9.64
CA VAL A 247 1.79 10.80 8.22
C VAL A 247 0.59 10.31 7.39
N LEU A 248 -0.07 9.24 7.81
CA LEU A 248 -1.23 8.67 7.09
C LEU A 248 -2.37 9.68 6.95
N GLU A 249 -2.70 10.41 8.01
CA GLU A 249 -3.71 11.48 7.99
C GLU A 249 -3.29 12.68 7.13
N LYS A 250 -2.00 13.04 7.10
CA LYS A 250 -1.44 14.06 6.19
C LYS A 250 -1.75 13.71 4.73
N TYR A 251 -1.68 12.44 4.37
CA TYR A 251 -1.99 11.97 3.02
C TYR A 251 -3.50 11.75 2.77
N GLY A 252 -4.35 11.92 3.78
CA GLY A 252 -5.80 11.89 3.66
C GLY A 252 -6.46 10.56 3.99
N PHE A 253 -5.72 9.60 4.54
CA PHE A 253 -6.31 8.37 5.08
C PHE A 253 -7.06 8.65 6.39
N THR A 254 -8.11 7.88 6.64
CA THR A 254 -8.76 7.83 7.95
C THR A 254 -8.07 6.75 8.78
N TYR A 255 -7.57 7.11 9.95
CA TYR A 255 -6.93 6.14 10.85
C TYR A 255 -7.98 5.47 11.73
N LEU A 256 -8.08 4.14 11.70
CA LEU A 256 -9.23 3.41 12.27
C LEU A 256 -9.00 2.83 13.66
N ILE A 257 -7.77 2.82 14.15
CA ILE A 257 -7.41 2.24 15.44
C ILE A 257 -6.90 3.32 16.41
N ARG A 258 -6.84 2.98 17.71
CA ARG A 258 -6.14 3.85 18.67
C ARG A 258 -4.63 3.65 18.48
N PRO A 259 -3.85 4.74 18.34
CA PRO A 259 -2.40 4.62 18.24
C PRO A 259 -1.83 3.96 19.49
N THR A 260 -0.78 3.17 19.30
CA THR A 260 0.09 2.73 20.40
C THR A 260 1.03 3.87 20.77
N SER A 261 1.31 4.01 22.06
CA SER A 261 2.21 5.02 22.61
C SER A 261 3.68 4.77 22.23
#